data_2e9533e1d264dbeefe95c11536c70797
#
_entry.id   2e9533e1d264dbeefe95c11536c70797
#
_cell.length_a   1.000
_cell.length_b   1.000
_cell.length_c   1.000
_cell.angle_alpha   90.00
_cell.angle_beta   90.00
_cell.angle_gamma   90.00
#
_symmetry.space_group_name_H-M   'P 1'
#
loop_
_entity.id
_entity.type
_entity.pdbx_description
1 polymer ?
#
loop_
_entity_poly.entity_id
_entity_poly.type
_entity_poly.pdbx_seq_one_letter_code
_entity_poly.pdbx_strand_id
1 'polypeptide(L)'
;MLKEMFKKKPCSPTEKKQTQLGEKIKEYLDEVQIPDGLFQKCDKCNEIICREDIVNNYYICPNCGNYFRISPRSRLGMVLDKGSFMGWDESLSISDPLDFPGYKQKLEHIKALTNLDEAVITGEGKIDETPVAIAVMASSFFMGSMGKIVGEKITRMVEEATKRRLPVIIFCCSGGARMQEGIVSLMQMAKTSQALKKHDEAGLLYVSVLTDPTTGGVMASFAMLGDVILAEPGALIGFAGPRVIEQTIGQKLPEGFQRAEFLLEHGFIDKIVKRNKLKQSLSMLLNS
;
A
#
# COMPACT_ATOMS: atom_id res chain seq x y z
N MET A 1 48.95 48.65 19.35
CA MET A 1 49.51 47.85 18.23
C MET A 1 48.80 46.50 18.07
N LEU A 2 47.43 46.45 18.14
CA LEU A 2 46.65 45.20 18.00
C LEU A 2 45.28 45.43 17.28
N LYS A 3 45.07 46.66 16.73
CA LYS A 3 43.80 47.01 16.00
C LYS A 3 43.90 46.98 14.51
N GLU A 4 45.06 46.70 13.88
CA GLU A 4 45.22 46.69 12.44
C GLU A 4 45.23 45.30 11.78
N MET A 5 45.17 44.22 12.58
CA MET A 5 45.23 42.82 12.03
C MET A 5 43.90 42.27 11.54
N PHE A 6 42.80 43.00 11.63
CA PHE A 6 41.49 42.56 11.15
C PHE A 6 40.81 43.42 10.09
N LYS A 7 41.57 44.10 9.26
CA LYS A 7 40.99 44.69 8.03
C LYS A 7 40.76 43.58 7.02
N LYS A 8 39.48 43.17 6.83
CA LYS A 8 39.07 42.31 5.72
C LYS A 8 39.53 42.94 4.39
N LYS A 9 40.31 42.18 3.63
CA LYS A 9 40.65 42.57 2.24
C LYS A 9 39.35 42.61 1.42
N PRO A 10 39.16 43.54 0.51
CA PRO A 10 38.00 43.54 -0.38
C PRO A 10 38.02 42.30 -1.25
N CYS A 11 36.83 41.69 -1.41
CA CYS A 11 36.58 40.53 -2.28
C CYS A 11 37.17 40.74 -3.68
N SER A 12 37.82 39.75 -4.22
CA SER A 12 38.34 39.74 -5.59
C SER A 12 37.20 39.82 -6.62
N PRO A 13 37.45 40.28 -7.85
CA PRO A 13 36.42 40.36 -8.92
C PRO A 13 35.74 39.03 -9.23
N THR A 14 36.41 37.93 -8.94
CA THR A 14 35.90 36.57 -9.13
C THR A 14 34.79 36.19 -8.15
N GLU A 15 34.90 36.65 -6.88
CA GLU A 15 33.88 36.42 -5.88
C GLU A 15 32.59 37.21 -6.15
N LYS A 16 32.70 38.44 -6.69
CA LYS A 16 31.55 39.25 -7.11
C LYS A 16 30.78 38.59 -8.26
N LYS A 17 31.49 37.98 -9.23
CA LYS A 17 30.83 37.26 -10.35
C LYS A 17 30.13 36.00 -9.89
N GLN A 18 30.69 35.25 -8.93
CA GLN A 18 30.05 34.08 -8.36
C GLN A 18 28.80 34.42 -7.53
N THR A 19 28.81 35.52 -6.79
CA THR A 19 27.66 36.00 -6.00
C THR A 19 26.52 36.45 -6.95
N GLN A 20 26.85 37.23 -8.01
CA GLN A 20 25.85 37.63 -8.99
C GLN A 20 25.28 36.49 -9.84
N LEU A 21 26.07 35.45 -10.13
CA LEU A 21 25.57 34.25 -10.78
C LEU A 21 24.66 33.46 -9.87
N GLY A 22 24.99 33.33 -8.55
CA GLY A 22 24.16 32.69 -7.53
C GLY A 22 22.83 33.42 -7.33
N GLU A 23 22.83 34.77 -7.32
CA GLU A 23 21.62 35.57 -7.22
C GLU A 23 20.72 35.41 -8.46
N LYS A 24 21.30 35.45 -9.67
CA LYS A 24 20.54 35.23 -10.91
C LYS A 24 19.98 33.81 -11.03
N ILE A 25 20.72 32.78 -10.55
CA ILE A 25 20.22 31.40 -10.50
C ILE A 25 19.07 31.29 -9.48
N LYS A 26 19.18 31.98 -8.36
CA LYS A 26 18.13 32.01 -7.34
C LYS A 26 16.86 32.71 -7.86
N GLU A 27 17.01 33.87 -8.51
CA GLU A 27 15.93 34.62 -9.14
C GLU A 27 15.26 33.80 -10.27
N TYR A 28 16.04 33.10 -11.09
CA TYR A 28 15.52 32.19 -12.12
C TYR A 28 14.79 30.96 -11.54
N LEU A 29 15.26 30.42 -10.41
CA LEU A 29 14.60 29.31 -9.71
C LEU A 29 13.32 29.75 -8.99
N ASP A 30 13.24 31.00 -8.52
CA ASP A 30 12.04 31.59 -7.92
C ASP A 30 10.95 31.88 -8.99
N GLU A 31 11.32 32.07 -10.26
CA GLU A 31 10.36 32.24 -11.37
C GLU A 31 9.82 30.92 -11.93
N VAL A 32 10.53 29.80 -11.74
CA VAL A 32 10.07 28.48 -12.15
C VAL A 32 9.19 27.89 -11.06
N GLN A 33 7.89 28.17 -11.12
CA GLN A 33 6.89 27.48 -10.30
C GLN A 33 6.81 26.02 -10.76
N ILE A 34 7.54 25.13 -10.11
CA ILE A 34 7.41 23.69 -10.30
C ILE A 34 6.09 23.27 -9.67
N PRO A 35 5.12 22.71 -10.43
CA PRO A 35 3.86 22.26 -9.86
C PRO A 35 4.09 21.24 -8.75
N ASP A 36 3.36 21.39 -7.63
CA ASP A 36 3.43 20.45 -6.52
C ASP A 36 3.11 19.03 -7.01
N GLY A 37 3.92 18.07 -6.61
CA GLY A 37 3.72 16.67 -6.94
C GLY A 37 4.31 16.21 -8.29
N LEU A 38 5.05 17.08 -9.02
CA LEU A 38 5.75 16.67 -10.25
C LEU A 38 6.91 15.72 -9.98
N PHE A 39 7.55 15.83 -8.83
CA PHE A 39 8.65 14.97 -8.40
C PHE A 39 8.34 14.24 -7.11
N GLN A 40 8.92 13.05 -6.96
CA GLN A 40 8.82 12.24 -5.75
C GLN A 40 10.20 11.73 -5.36
N LYS A 41 10.53 11.86 -4.07
CA LYS A 41 11.77 11.31 -3.50
C LYS A 41 11.59 9.83 -3.18
N CYS A 42 12.56 9.02 -3.55
CA CYS A 42 12.59 7.61 -3.18
C CYS A 42 13.12 7.43 -1.75
N ASP A 43 12.35 6.78 -0.89
CA ASP A 43 12.72 6.55 0.52
C ASP A 43 13.92 5.61 0.70
N LYS A 44 14.27 4.81 -0.33
CA LYS A 44 15.38 3.86 -0.28
C LYS A 44 16.70 4.45 -0.78
N CYS A 45 16.72 5.06 -1.96
CA CYS A 45 17.95 5.61 -2.57
C CYS A 45 18.05 7.13 -2.45
N ASN A 46 17.04 7.81 -1.91
CA ASN A 46 16.94 9.27 -1.75
C ASN A 46 16.95 10.11 -3.04
N GLU A 47 16.94 9.47 -4.21
CA GLU A 47 16.86 10.16 -5.50
C GLU A 47 15.50 10.83 -5.70
N ILE A 48 15.53 11.99 -6.36
CA ILE A 48 14.35 12.75 -6.77
C ILE A 48 13.99 12.33 -8.19
N ILE A 49 12.81 11.79 -8.39
CA ILE A 49 12.38 11.16 -9.64
C ILE A 49 11.12 11.85 -10.14
N CYS A 50 10.99 12.06 -11.43
CA CYS A 50 9.76 12.54 -12.04
C CYS A 50 8.62 11.53 -11.78
N ARG A 51 7.47 12.04 -11.35
CA ARG A 51 6.31 11.20 -11.03
C ARG A 51 5.81 10.42 -12.24
N GLU A 52 5.93 10.98 -13.42
CA GLU A 52 5.57 10.31 -14.66
C GLU A 52 6.43 9.07 -14.91
N ASP A 53 7.75 9.16 -14.67
CA ASP A 53 8.66 8.02 -14.79
C ASP A 53 8.32 6.91 -13.78
N ILE A 54 7.94 7.31 -12.55
CA ILE A 54 7.49 6.36 -11.53
C ILE A 54 6.21 5.64 -11.99
N VAL A 55 5.23 6.38 -12.50
CA VAL A 55 3.95 5.83 -12.99
C VAL A 55 4.18 4.88 -14.16
N ASN A 56 4.95 5.31 -15.15
CA ASN A 56 5.29 4.53 -16.35
C ASN A 56 6.09 3.27 -16.00
N ASN A 57 6.86 3.29 -14.91
CA ASN A 57 7.57 2.13 -14.39
C ASN A 57 6.78 1.37 -13.30
N TYR A 58 5.46 1.34 -13.38
CA TYR A 58 4.59 0.61 -12.43
C TYR A 58 4.79 0.99 -10.96
N TYR A 59 5.10 2.26 -10.68
CA TYR A 59 5.45 2.75 -9.34
C TYR A 59 6.63 1.98 -8.69
N ILE A 60 7.61 1.62 -9.51
CA ILE A 60 8.88 1.05 -9.09
C ILE A 60 9.96 2.11 -9.36
N CYS A 61 10.81 2.36 -8.38
CA CYS A 61 11.93 3.29 -8.55
C CYS A 61 12.84 2.83 -9.69
N PRO A 62 13.06 3.64 -10.74
CA PRO A 62 13.92 3.25 -11.86
C PRO A 62 15.38 3.07 -11.43
N ASN A 63 15.81 3.74 -10.36
CA ASN A 63 17.20 3.75 -9.88
C ASN A 63 17.55 2.52 -9.04
N CYS A 64 16.72 2.21 -8.02
CA CYS A 64 17.04 1.17 -7.04
C CYS A 64 16.05 0.01 -6.97
N GLY A 65 15.01 0.02 -7.81
CA GLY A 65 13.99 -1.01 -7.84
C GLY A 65 13.03 -1.00 -6.63
N ASN A 66 13.05 0.02 -5.78
CA ASN A 66 12.14 0.14 -4.65
C ASN A 66 10.68 0.26 -5.09
N TYR A 67 9.79 -0.47 -4.43
CA TYR A 67 8.35 -0.45 -4.71
C TYR A 67 7.68 0.67 -3.91
N PHE A 68 7.18 1.70 -4.59
CA PHE A 68 6.37 2.74 -3.95
C PHE A 68 4.99 2.18 -3.58
N ARG A 69 4.42 2.70 -2.50
CA ARG A 69 3.01 2.46 -2.16
C ARG A 69 2.12 3.14 -3.18
N ILE A 70 1.06 2.45 -3.60
CA ILE A 70 0.16 2.95 -4.63
C ILE A 70 -1.28 3.02 -4.14
N SER A 71 -2.05 3.87 -4.78
CA SER A 71 -3.47 3.98 -4.48
C SER A 71 -4.23 2.73 -4.95
N PRO A 72 -5.36 2.38 -4.30
CA PRO A 72 -6.21 1.29 -4.78
C PRO A 72 -6.66 1.49 -6.23
N ARG A 73 -7.00 2.71 -6.62
CA ARG A 73 -7.41 3.03 -8.01
C ARG A 73 -6.29 2.76 -9.01
N SER A 74 -5.05 3.13 -8.68
CA SER A 74 -3.88 2.80 -9.51
C SER A 74 -3.68 1.29 -9.63
N ARG A 75 -3.86 0.54 -8.54
CA ARG A 75 -3.77 -0.92 -8.53
C ARG A 75 -4.83 -1.55 -9.44
N LEU A 76 -6.08 -1.13 -9.32
CA LEU A 76 -7.17 -1.59 -10.17
C LEU A 76 -6.86 -1.32 -11.65
N GLY A 77 -6.37 -0.11 -11.99
CA GLY A 77 -6.02 0.25 -13.37
C GLY A 77 -4.85 -0.56 -13.96
N MET A 78 -4.00 -1.17 -13.12
CA MET A 78 -2.90 -2.03 -13.58
C MET A 78 -3.33 -3.46 -13.87
N VAL A 79 -4.33 -3.97 -13.17
CA VAL A 79 -4.67 -5.40 -13.22
C VAL A 79 -5.97 -5.68 -13.95
N LEU A 80 -6.94 -4.78 -13.89
CA LEU A 80 -8.22 -4.94 -14.58
C LEU A 80 -8.18 -4.43 -16.03
N ASP A 81 -9.11 -4.90 -16.80
CA ASP A 81 -9.40 -4.40 -18.14
C ASP A 81 -10.00 -2.99 -18.04
N LYS A 82 -9.61 -2.12 -18.95
CA LYS A 82 -9.99 -0.71 -18.92
C LYS A 82 -11.51 -0.54 -18.89
N GLY A 83 -12.01 0.16 -17.87
CA GLY A 83 -13.43 0.47 -17.71
C GLY A 83 -14.29 -0.70 -17.20
N SER A 84 -13.72 -1.84 -16.85
CA SER A 84 -14.47 -3.01 -16.38
C SER A 84 -14.82 -2.95 -14.88
N PHE A 85 -14.17 -2.09 -14.10
CA PHE A 85 -14.40 -2.02 -12.65
C PHE A 85 -15.76 -1.43 -12.30
N MET A 86 -16.49 -2.14 -11.45
CA MET A 86 -17.75 -1.72 -10.84
C MET A 86 -17.64 -1.89 -9.32
N GLY A 87 -17.69 -0.76 -8.57
CA GLY A 87 -17.58 -0.76 -7.11
C GLY A 87 -18.79 -1.35 -6.41
N TRP A 88 -18.54 -2.03 -5.28
CA TRP A 88 -19.57 -2.57 -4.39
C TRP A 88 -19.49 -1.91 -3.01
N ASP A 89 -20.63 -1.77 -2.34
CA ASP A 89 -20.73 -1.24 -0.97
C ASP A 89 -20.08 0.13 -0.74
N GLU A 90 -20.11 1.01 -1.73
CA GLU A 90 -19.51 2.35 -1.64
C GLU A 90 -20.16 3.23 -0.57
N SER A 91 -21.43 2.96 -0.26
CA SER A 91 -22.22 3.73 0.71
C SER A 91 -22.07 3.29 2.18
N LEU A 92 -21.27 2.25 2.46
CA LEU A 92 -21.06 1.82 3.84
C LEU A 92 -20.29 2.89 4.62
N SER A 93 -20.98 3.50 5.59
CA SER A 93 -20.43 4.57 6.39
C SER A 93 -19.60 4.03 7.56
N ILE A 94 -18.60 4.81 7.93
CA ILE A 94 -17.77 4.54 9.09
C ILE A 94 -18.60 4.72 10.35
N SER A 95 -18.45 3.74 11.26
CA SER A 95 -18.96 3.86 12.63
C SER A 95 -17.79 3.83 13.60
N ASP A 96 -17.88 4.64 14.65
CA ASP A 96 -17.02 4.52 15.83
C ASP A 96 -17.74 3.64 16.84
N PRO A 97 -17.47 2.32 16.89
CA PRO A 97 -18.25 1.40 17.68
C PRO A 97 -17.97 1.48 19.19
N LEU A 98 -16.88 2.15 19.58
CA LEU A 98 -16.41 2.23 20.96
C LEU A 98 -16.34 3.66 21.49
N ASP A 99 -16.74 4.66 20.70
CA ASP A 99 -16.62 6.08 21.01
C ASP A 99 -15.18 6.47 21.44
N PHE A 100 -14.19 6.01 20.64
CA PHE A 100 -12.78 6.20 20.97
C PHE A 100 -12.38 7.66 20.82
N PRO A 101 -11.72 8.26 21.83
CA PRO A 101 -11.40 9.69 21.83
C PRO A 101 -10.63 10.15 20.58
N GLY A 102 -11.18 11.11 19.85
CA GLY A 102 -10.59 11.71 18.66
C GLY A 102 -10.59 10.84 17.41
N TYR A 103 -11.19 9.65 17.44
CA TYR A 103 -11.21 8.73 16.31
C TYR A 103 -12.07 9.25 15.16
N LYS A 104 -13.26 9.76 15.44
CA LYS A 104 -14.18 10.30 14.45
C LYS A 104 -13.57 11.46 13.65
N GLN A 105 -12.96 12.43 14.35
CA GLN A 105 -12.30 13.57 13.71
C GLN A 105 -11.14 13.11 12.81
N LYS A 106 -10.37 12.15 13.28
CA LYS A 106 -9.25 11.57 12.51
C LYS A 106 -9.75 10.81 11.29
N LEU A 107 -10.87 10.11 11.37
CA LEU A 107 -11.52 9.45 10.24
C LEU A 107 -11.94 10.46 9.17
N GLU A 108 -12.65 11.51 9.55
CA GLU A 108 -13.10 12.57 8.65
C GLU A 108 -11.90 13.25 7.96
N HIS A 109 -10.85 13.54 8.70
CA HIS A 109 -9.63 14.12 8.13
C HIS A 109 -8.96 13.19 7.11
N ILE A 110 -8.82 11.89 7.40
CA ILE A 110 -8.20 10.93 6.47
C ILE A 110 -9.08 10.72 5.24
N LYS A 111 -10.40 10.70 5.37
CA LYS A 111 -11.32 10.67 4.23
C LYS A 111 -11.09 11.84 3.29
N ALA A 112 -11.02 13.05 3.83
CA ALA A 112 -10.77 14.27 3.04
C ALA A 112 -9.41 14.21 2.32
N LEU A 113 -8.35 13.72 2.99
CA LEU A 113 -7.00 13.63 2.41
C LEU A 113 -6.87 12.55 1.33
N THR A 114 -7.54 11.42 1.50
CA THR A 114 -7.36 10.25 0.62
C THR A 114 -8.42 10.12 -0.46
N ASN A 115 -9.53 10.81 -0.32
CA ASN A 115 -10.74 10.64 -1.13
C ASN A 115 -11.20 9.16 -1.17
N LEU A 116 -11.08 8.50 -0.02
CA LEU A 116 -11.52 7.13 0.22
C LEU A 116 -12.51 7.11 1.39
N ASP A 117 -13.53 6.28 1.30
CA ASP A 117 -14.48 6.09 2.40
C ASP A 117 -13.94 5.15 3.47
N GLU A 118 -13.05 4.22 3.10
CA GLU A 118 -12.42 3.27 4.01
C GLU A 118 -11.11 2.71 3.43
N ALA A 119 -10.37 1.94 4.25
CA ALA A 119 -9.07 1.35 3.91
C ALA A 119 -9.14 0.21 2.87
N VAL A 120 -10.28 0.00 2.25
CA VAL A 120 -10.46 -1.00 1.17
C VAL A 120 -11.49 -0.52 0.15
N ILE A 121 -11.20 -0.77 -1.12
CA ILE A 121 -12.16 -0.71 -2.22
C ILE A 121 -12.51 -2.14 -2.62
N THR A 122 -13.80 -2.44 -2.75
CA THR A 122 -14.34 -3.74 -3.18
C THR A 122 -15.21 -3.57 -4.41
N GLY A 123 -15.26 -4.58 -5.25
CA GLY A 123 -16.07 -4.55 -6.46
C GLY A 123 -15.82 -5.75 -7.35
N GLU A 124 -16.32 -5.67 -8.57
CA GLU A 124 -16.04 -6.62 -9.64
C GLU A 124 -15.33 -5.93 -10.80
N GLY A 125 -14.68 -6.73 -11.62
CA GLY A 125 -14.04 -6.29 -12.85
C GLY A 125 -13.68 -7.48 -13.71
N LYS A 126 -12.92 -7.23 -14.78
CA LYS A 126 -12.42 -8.28 -15.65
C LYS A 126 -10.91 -8.26 -15.72
N ILE A 127 -10.31 -9.44 -15.82
CA ILE A 127 -8.90 -9.64 -16.14
C ILE A 127 -8.85 -10.51 -17.40
N ASP A 128 -8.40 -9.93 -18.51
CA ASP A 128 -8.40 -10.57 -19.84
C ASP A 128 -9.76 -11.23 -20.13
N GLU A 129 -10.84 -10.43 -20.03
CA GLU A 129 -12.27 -10.76 -20.19
C GLU A 129 -12.85 -11.70 -19.10
N THR A 130 -12.05 -12.31 -18.24
CA THR A 130 -12.54 -13.19 -17.16
C THR A 130 -13.07 -12.35 -15.99
N PRO A 131 -14.34 -12.49 -15.59
CA PRO A 131 -14.93 -11.74 -14.49
C PRO A 131 -14.37 -12.21 -13.14
N VAL A 132 -14.08 -11.25 -12.25
CA VAL A 132 -13.53 -11.49 -10.91
C VAL A 132 -14.13 -10.53 -9.89
N ALA A 133 -14.28 -10.99 -8.65
CA ALA A 133 -14.49 -10.11 -7.50
C ALA A 133 -13.13 -9.69 -6.95
N ILE A 134 -12.95 -8.41 -6.70
CA ILE A 134 -11.65 -7.85 -6.32
C ILE A 134 -11.77 -6.91 -5.12
N ALA A 135 -10.84 -7.04 -4.17
CA ALA A 135 -10.61 -6.08 -3.11
C ALA A 135 -9.19 -5.53 -3.17
N VAL A 136 -9.04 -4.23 -2.97
CA VAL A 136 -7.73 -3.58 -2.88
C VAL A 136 -7.66 -2.72 -1.62
N MET A 137 -6.77 -3.08 -0.71
CA MET A 137 -6.53 -2.33 0.52
C MET A 137 -5.67 -1.09 0.27
N ALA A 138 -5.88 -0.07 1.10
CA ALA A 138 -5.24 1.25 1.00
C ALA A 138 -4.39 1.55 2.23
N SER A 139 -3.06 1.50 2.11
CA SER A 139 -2.16 1.91 3.20
C SER A 139 -2.25 3.39 3.55
N SER A 140 -2.71 4.24 2.64
CA SER A 140 -2.93 5.66 2.88
C SER A 140 -4.05 5.94 3.88
N PHE A 141 -4.97 5.00 4.08
CA PHE A 141 -6.08 5.12 5.02
C PHE A 141 -5.78 4.30 6.29
N PHE A 142 -5.41 4.96 7.40
CA PHE A 142 -5.02 4.30 8.67
C PHE A 142 -4.04 3.13 8.51
N MET A 143 -3.04 3.26 7.63
CA MET A 143 -2.10 2.19 7.29
C MET A 143 -2.78 0.89 6.81
N GLY A 144 -3.95 0.99 6.19
CA GLY A 144 -4.70 -0.18 5.74
C GLY A 144 -5.31 -1.01 6.88
N SER A 145 -5.40 -0.47 8.09
CA SER A 145 -5.86 -1.25 9.24
C SER A 145 -7.31 -1.71 9.08
N MET A 146 -7.56 -2.97 9.42
CA MET A 146 -8.88 -3.60 9.35
C MET A 146 -9.73 -3.19 10.55
N GLY A 147 -10.73 -2.33 10.32
CA GLY A 147 -11.83 -2.04 11.21
C GLY A 147 -13.10 -2.78 10.80
N LYS A 148 -14.20 -2.48 11.50
CA LYS A 148 -15.54 -3.05 11.25
C LYS A 148 -15.96 -2.96 9.78
N ILE A 149 -15.78 -1.80 9.16
CA ILE A 149 -16.24 -1.58 7.77
C ILE A 149 -15.34 -2.30 6.77
N VAL A 150 -14.03 -2.34 6.99
CA VAL A 150 -13.12 -3.14 6.14
C VAL A 150 -13.51 -4.61 6.15
N GLY A 151 -13.71 -5.18 7.34
CA GLY A 151 -14.14 -6.57 7.48
C GLY A 151 -15.52 -6.83 6.86
N GLU A 152 -16.47 -5.89 7.03
CA GLU A 152 -17.80 -5.97 6.42
C GLU A 152 -17.72 -5.96 4.89
N LYS A 153 -16.98 -5.01 4.29
CA LYS A 153 -16.82 -4.90 2.83
C LYS A 153 -16.20 -6.16 2.24
N ILE A 154 -15.13 -6.68 2.85
CA ILE A 154 -14.49 -7.93 2.40
C ILE A 154 -15.46 -9.10 2.51
N THR A 155 -16.15 -9.24 3.64
CA THR A 155 -17.12 -10.32 3.86
C THR A 155 -18.23 -10.28 2.81
N ARG A 156 -18.87 -9.14 2.61
CA ARG A 156 -19.94 -8.98 1.60
C ARG A 156 -19.46 -9.27 0.20
N MET A 157 -18.27 -8.78 -0.15
CA MET A 157 -17.68 -9.05 -1.46
C MET A 157 -17.49 -10.56 -1.67
N VAL A 158 -16.94 -11.28 -0.69
CA VAL A 158 -16.73 -12.73 -0.78
C VAL A 158 -18.05 -13.48 -0.85
N GLU A 159 -19.04 -13.09 -0.03
CA GLU A 159 -20.38 -13.70 -0.04
C GLU A 159 -21.11 -13.48 -1.38
N GLU A 160 -21.01 -12.29 -1.94
CA GLU A 160 -21.60 -11.99 -3.26
C GLU A 160 -20.87 -12.70 -4.38
N ALA A 161 -19.53 -12.74 -4.33
CA ALA A 161 -18.72 -13.52 -5.27
C ALA A 161 -19.09 -15.00 -5.23
N THR A 162 -19.29 -15.57 -4.03
CA THR A 162 -19.72 -16.97 -3.86
C THR A 162 -21.06 -17.24 -4.51
N LYS A 163 -22.06 -16.37 -4.29
CA LYS A 163 -23.38 -16.49 -4.93
C LYS A 163 -23.30 -16.43 -6.45
N ARG A 164 -22.47 -15.54 -6.98
CA ARG A 164 -22.28 -15.33 -8.43
C ARG A 164 -21.25 -16.27 -9.05
N ARG A 165 -20.63 -17.15 -8.25
CA ARG A 165 -19.57 -18.08 -8.63
C ARG A 165 -18.38 -17.40 -9.30
N LEU A 166 -17.97 -16.23 -8.76
CA LEU A 166 -16.81 -15.48 -9.23
C LEU A 166 -15.58 -15.84 -8.40
N PRO A 167 -14.39 -15.97 -9.00
CA PRO A 167 -13.14 -16.05 -8.25
C PRO A 167 -12.90 -14.73 -7.49
N VAL A 168 -12.21 -14.83 -6.35
CA VAL A 168 -11.89 -13.70 -5.48
C VAL A 168 -10.40 -13.38 -5.54
N ILE A 169 -10.06 -12.10 -5.68
CA ILE A 169 -8.68 -11.60 -5.60
C ILE A 169 -8.64 -10.48 -4.56
N ILE A 170 -7.76 -10.59 -3.56
CA ILE A 170 -7.56 -9.56 -2.54
C ILE A 170 -6.12 -9.08 -2.53
N PHE A 171 -5.91 -7.80 -2.84
CA PHE A 171 -4.64 -7.11 -2.65
C PHE A 171 -4.55 -6.63 -1.20
N CYS A 172 -3.75 -7.33 -0.41
CA CYS A 172 -3.56 -7.06 1.01
C CYS A 172 -2.50 -5.98 1.22
N CYS A 173 -2.83 -4.95 2.01
CA CYS A 173 -1.89 -3.92 2.45
C CYS A 173 -2.36 -3.36 3.79
N SER A 174 -1.74 -3.76 4.90
CA SER A 174 -2.25 -3.42 6.22
C SER A 174 -1.20 -3.44 7.32
N GLY A 175 -1.34 -2.51 8.26
CA GLY A 175 -0.66 -2.55 9.56
C GLY A 175 -1.31 -3.49 10.59
N GLY A 176 -2.47 -4.12 10.28
CA GLY A 176 -3.16 -5.05 11.17
C GLY A 176 -4.59 -4.64 11.54
N ALA A 177 -5.08 -5.11 12.69
CA ALA A 177 -6.39 -4.73 13.22
C ALA A 177 -6.40 -3.28 13.69
N ARG A 178 -7.53 -2.58 13.47
CA ARG A 178 -7.70 -1.16 13.84
C ARG A 178 -7.86 -1.01 15.35
N MET A 179 -6.82 -0.49 15.99
CA MET A 179 -6.74 -0.38 17.45
C MET A 179 -7.91 0.41 18.07
N GLN A 180 -8.36 1.48 17.41
CA GLN A 180 -9.45 2.34 17.88
C GLN A 180 -10.80 1.62 17.97
N GLU A 181 -10.96 0.54 17.25
CA GLU A 181 -12.19 -0.28 17.25
C GLU A 181 -12.05 -1.54 18.12
N GLY A 182 -10.95 -1.70 18.84
CA GLY A 182 -10.72 -2.72 19.86
C GLY A 182 -11.14 -4.13 19.43
N ILE A 183 -11.93 -4.80 20.27
CA ILE A 183 -12.42 -6.17 20.01
C ILE A 183 -13.25 -6.29 18.72
N VAL A 184 -13.95 -5.23 18.31
CA VAL A 184 -14.76 -5.24 17.10
C VAL A 184 -13.88 -5.45 15.87
N SER A 185 -12.68 -4.84 15.84
CA SER A 185 -11.71 -5.05 14.77
C SER A 185 -11.13 -6.47 14.77
N LEU A 186 -10.89 -7.05 15.93
CA LEU A 186 -10.41 -8.44 16.06
C LEU A 186 -11.45 -9.44 15.56
N MET A 187 -12.73 -9.20 15.84
CA MET A 187 -13.81 -10.07 15.35
C MET A 187 -13.97 -10.08 13.83
N GLN A 188 -13.45 -9.06 13.14
CA GLN A 188 -13.44 -9.07 11.67
C GLN A 188 -12.56 -10.19 11.10
N MET A 189 -11.52 -10.61 11.82
CA MET A 189 -10.69 -11.75 11.41
C MET A 189 -11.53 -13.03 11.27
N ALA A 190 -12.33 -13.35 12.30
CA ALA A 190 -13.22 -14.51 12.25
C ALA A 190 -14.27 -14.39 11.15
N LYS A 191 -14.85 -13.20 11.00
CA LYS A 191 -15.90 -12.92 10.02
C LYS A 191 -15.42 -13.09 8.58
N THR A 192 -14.29 -12.53 8.22
CA THR A 192 -13.71 -12.65 6.87
C THR A 192 -13.27 -14.09 6.59
N SER A 193 -12.67 -14.77 7.57
CA SER A 193 -12.27 -16.17 7.45
C SER A 193 -13.46 -17.10 7.23
N GLN A 194 -14.60 -16.84 7.91
CA GLN A 194 -15.83 -17.64 7.72
C GLN A 194 -16.41 -17.45 6.31
N ALA A 195 -16.38 -16.24 5.77
CA ALA A 195 -16.86 -15.98 4.40
C ALA A 195 -15.99 -16.73 3.37
N LEU A 196 -14.67 -16.66 3.53
CA LEU A 196 -13.72 -17.39 2.67
C LEU A 196 -13.87 -18.91 2.80
N LYS A 197 -14.15 -19.45 4.00
CA LYS A 197 -14.43 -20.87 4.16
C LYS A 197 -15.64 -21.32 3.34
N LYS A 198 -16.71 -20.54 3.30
CA LYS A 198 -17.88 -20.84 2.44
C LYS A 198 -17.55 -20.72 0.95
N HIS A 199 -16.65 -19.81 0.58
CA HIS A 199 -16.16 -19.66 -0.78
C HIS A 199 -15.37 -20.88 -1.24
N ASP A 200 -14.46 -21.37 -0.40
CA ASP A 200 -13.72 -22.62 -0.56
C ASP A 200 -14.65 -23.83 -0.69
N GLU A 201 -15.63 -23.99 0.20
CA GLU A 201 -16.64 -25.06 0.16
C GLU A 201 -17.49 -25.06 -1.12
N ALA A 202 -17.63 -23.88 -1.76
CA ALA A 202 -18.27 -23.75 -3.07
C ALA A 202 -17.34 -24.13 -4.24
N GLY A 203 -16.08 -24.49 -3.98
CA GLY A 203 -15.07 -24.85 -4.97
C GLY A 203 -14.64 -23.64 -5.83
N LEU A 204 -14.49 -22.46 -5.24
CA LEU A 204 -14.17 -21.21 -5.94
C LEU A 204 -12.80 -20.70 -5.55
N LEU A 205 -12.04 -20.25 -6.55
CA LEU A 205 -10.66 -19.78 -6.38
C LEU A 205 -10.58 -18.48 -5.57
N TYR A 206 -9.70 -18.46 -4.57
CA TYR A 206 -9.27 -17.26 -3.86
C TYR A 206 -7.77 -17.02 -4.02
N VAL A 207 -7.38 -15.92 -4.66
CA VAL A 207 -5.99 -15.48 -4.77
C VAL A 207 -5.71 -14.32 -3.82
N SER A 208 -4.77 -14.52 -2.92
CA SER A 208 -4.27 -13.46 -2.03
C SER A 208 -2.99 -12.85 -2.62
N VAL A 209 -2.92 -11.53 -2.71
CA VAL A 209 -1.73 -10.79 -3.20
C VAL A 209 -1.20 -9.89 -2.09
N LEU A 210 -0.09 -10.28 -1.48
CA LEU A 210 0.51 -9.60 -0.35
C LEU A 210 1.40 -8.45 -0.81
N THR A 211 1.12 -7.24 -0.32
CA THR A 211 1.90 -6.04 -0.65
C THR A 211 2.45 -5.38 0.61
N ASP A 212 3.36 -4.40 0.46
CA ASP A 212 4.04 -3.76 1.59
C ASP A 212 3.19 -2.67 2.29
N PRO A 213 2.95 -2.78 3.62
CA PRO A 213 3.13 -3.94 4.49
C PRO A 213 1.86 -4.81 4.54
N THR A 214 1.97 -6.11 4.89
CA THR A 214 0.83 -6.95 5.26
C THR A 214 1.13 -7.59 6.61
N THR A 215 0.58 -7.02 7.69
CA THR A 215 0.94 -7.40 9.06
C THR A 215 -0.28 -7.58 9.98
N GLY A 216 -0.04 -8.11 11.16
CA GLY A 216 -1.00 -8.20 12.26
C GLY A 216 -2.23 -9.04 11.93
N GLY A 217 -3.40 -8.57 12.36
CA GLY A 217 -4.67 -9.27 12.18
C GLY A 217 -5.07 -9.55 10.73
N VAL A 218 -4.60 -8.76 9.76
CA VAL A 218 -4.85 -9.02 8.34
C VAL A 218 -4.01 -10.21 7.87
N MET A 219 -2.72 -10.24 8.20
CA MET A 219 -1.87 -11.40 7.93
C MET A 219 -2.42 -12.66 8.60
N ALA A 220 -2.83 -12.58 9.87
CA ALA A 220 -3.36 -13.70 10.64
C ALA A 220 -4.81 -14.11 10.30
N SER A 221 -5.38 -13.57 9.23
CA SER A 221 -6.71 -13.91 8.74
C SER A 221 -6.72 -14.07 7.21
N PHE A 222 -7.54 -13.32 6.52
CA PHE A 222 -7.78 -13.53 5.08
C PHE A 222 -6.53 -13.47 4.21
N ALA A 223 -5.48 -12.72 4.58
CA ALA A 223 -4.28 -12.61 3.74
C ALA A 223 -3.53 -13.95 3.56
N MET A 224 -3.60 -14.86 4.54
CA MET A 224 -2.94 -16.17 4.50
C MET A 224 -3.91 -17.34 4.24
N LEU A 225 -5.12 -17.05 3.76
CA LEU A 225 -6.14 -18.07 3.47
C LEU A 225 -6.37 -18.26 1.95
N GLY A 226 -5.50 -17.71 1.08
CA GLY A 226 -5.60 -17.90 -0.35
C GLY A 226 -5.28 -19.34 -0.77
N ASP A 227 -5.99 -19.85 -1.77
CA ASP A 227 -5.61 -21.09 -2.48
C ASP A 227 -4.26 -20.89 -3.18
N VAL A 228 -4.01 -19.66 -3.63
CA VAL A 228 -2.72 -19.18 -4.14
C VAL A 228 -2.36 -17.87 -3.45
N ILE A 229 -1.19 -17.82 -2.84
CA ILE A 229 -0.67 -16.65 -2.13
C ILE A 229 0.52 -16.08 -2.88
N LEU A 230 0.30 -14.92 -3.53
CA LEU A 230 1.34 -14.18 -4.23
C LEU A 230 1.87 -13.04 -3.36
N ALA A 231 3.13 -12.65 -3.55
CA ALA A 231 3.69 -11.46 -2.90
C ALA A 231 4.43 -10.55 -3.90
N GLU A 232 4.41 -9.23 -3.66
CA GLU A 232 5.33 -8.32 -4.35
C GLU A 232 6.75 -8.47 -3.76
N PRO A 233 7.81 -8.28 -4.59
CA PRO A 233 9.19 -8.34 -4.13
C PRO A 233 9.45 -7.41 -2.94
N GLY A 234 10.15 -7.91 -1.94
CA GLY A 234 10.56 -7.16 -0.76
C GLY A 234 9.43 -6.72 0.18
N ALA A 235 8.18 -7.14 -0.04
CA ALA A 235 7.05 -6.78 0.82
C ALA A 235 7.28 -7.28 2.26
N LEU A 236 6.99 -6.42 3.24
CA LEU A 236 7.01 -6.77 4.66
C LEU A 236 5.73 -7.54 4.99
N ILE A 237 5.89 -8.80 5.39
CA ILE A 237 4.77 -9.70 5.69
C ILE A 237 5.07 -10.42 7.00
N GLY A 238 4.21 -10.24 8.01
CA GLY A 238 4.43 -10.87 9.30
C GLY A 238 3.32 -10.54 10.31
N PHE A 239 3.25 -11.31 11.40
CA PHE A 239 2.25 -11.03 12.44
C PHE A 239 2.60 -9.78 13.22
N ALA A 240 3.73 -9.76 13.91
CA ALA A 240 4.22 -8.57 14.61
C ALA A 240 5.19 -7.78 13.73
N GLY A 241 5.11 -6.46 13.76
CA GLY A 241 6.07 -5.61 13.06
C GLY A 241 7.50 -5.75 13.63
N PRO A 242 8.55 -5.56 12.80
CA PRO A 242 9.94 -5.73 13.23
C PRO A 242 10.31 -4.99 14.52
N ARG A 243 9.88 -3.73 14.66
CA ARG A 243 10.12 -2.93 15.88
C ARG A 243 9.56 -3.58 17.14
N VAL A 244 8.34 -4.15 17.06
CA VAL A 244 7.69 -4.80 18.21
C VAL A 244 8.47 -6.04 18.60
N ILE A 245 8.91 -6.84 17.63
CA ILE A 245 9.71 -8.04 17.89
C ILE A 245 11.04 -7.65 18.53
N GLU A 246 11.80 -6.74 17.92
CA GLU A 246 13.12 -6.30 18.43
C GLU A 246 13.04 -5.72 19.84
N GLN A 247 12.01 -4.92 20.13
CA GLN A 247 11.79 -4.38 21.47
C GLN A 247 11.42 -5.46 22.50
N THR A 248 10.72 -6.51 22.06
CA THR A 248 10.31 -7.60 22.94
C THR A 248 11.44 -8.58 23.26
N ILE A 249 12.25 -8.93 22.24
CA ILE A 249 13.36 -9.90 22.43
C ILE A 249 14.69 -9.23 22.79
N GLY A 250 14.77 -7.88 22.67
CA GLY A 250 15.99 -7.11 22.95
C GLY A 250 17.15 -7.34 21.96
N GLN A 251 16.85 -7.85 20.76
CA GLN A 251 17.84 -8.18 19.74
C GLN A 251 17.40 -7.64 18.37
N LYS A 252 18.38 -7.32 17.52
CA LYS A 252 18.11 -6.96 16.12
C LYS A 252 17.71 -8.20 15.33
N LEU A 253 16.72 -8.04 14.45
CA LEU A 253 16.30 -9.10 13.54
C LEU A 253 17.34 -9.32 12.43
N PRO A 254 17.48 -10.56 11.92
CA PRO A 254 18.29 -10.84 10.75
C PRO A 254 17.86 -10.01 9.53
N GLU A 255 18.81 -9.69 8.68
CA GLU A 255 18.52 -9.01 7.41
C GLU A 255 17.58 -9.87 6.56
N GLY A 256 16.58 -9.22 5.95
CA GLY A 256 15.58 -9.93 5.14
C GLY A 256 14.46 -10.63 5.92
N PHE A 257 14.52 -10.67 7.25
CA PHE A 257 13.47 -11.29 8.07
C PHE A 257 12.09 -10.67 7.80
N GLN A 258 11.06 -11.51 7.67
CA GLN A 258 9.69 -11.13 7.31
C GLN A 258 9.55 -10.45 5.92
N ARG A 259 10.53 -10.54 5.03
CA ARG A 259 10.36 -10.12 3.64
C ARG A 259 9.75 -11.24 2.81
N ALA A 260 9.15 -10.87 1.68
CA ALA A 260 8.51 -11.83 0.77
C ALA A 260 9.45 -12.99 0.39
N GLU A 261 10.73 -12.69 0.17
CA GLU A 261 11.77 -13.67 -0.15
C GLU A 261 11.95 -14.70 0.98
N PHE A 262 12.01 -14.23 2.23
CA PHE A 262 12.07 -15.09 3.41
C PHE A 262 10.83 -15.98 3.53
N LEU A 263 9.64 -15.43 3.29
CA LEU A 263 8.41 -16.21 3.36
C LEU A 263 8.33 -17.28 2.26
N LEU A 264 8.83 -16.97 1.08
CA LEU A 264 8.89 -17.93 -0.03
C LEU A 264 9.80 -19.12 0.32
N GLU A 265 11.00 -18.85 0.85
CA GLU A 265 11.96 -19.88 1.28
C GLU A 265 11.39 -20.78 2.40
N HIS A 266 10.51 -20.24 3.24
CA HIS A 266 9.89 -20.97 4.35
C HIS A 266 8.52 -21.56 4.01
N GLY A 267 8.07 -21.48 2.76
CA GLY A 267 6.83 -22.09 2.30
C GLY A 267 5.54 -21.41 2.77
N PHE A 268 5.60 -20.14 3.17
CA PHE A 268 4.41 -19.36 3.56
C PHE A 268 3.69 -18.73 2.39
N ILE A 269 4.34 -18.56 1.25
CA ILE A 269 3.76 -18.03 0.03
C ILE A 269 4.18 -18.87 -1.17
N ASP A 270 3.37 -18.86 -2.23
CA ASP A 270 3.61 -19.71 -3.40
C ASP A 270 4.55 -19.07 -4.41
N LYS A 271 4.48 -17.73 -4.58
CA LYS A 271 5.28 -17.04 -5.59
C LYS A 271 5.47 -15.57 -5.31
N ILE A 272 6.67 -15.05 -5.63
CA ILE A 272 6.94 -13.62 -5.72
C ILE A 272 6.71 -13.17 -7.15
N VAL A 273 5.85 -12.16 -7.34
CA VAL A 273 5.47 -11.65 -8.66
C VAL A 273 5.77 -10.16 -8.74
N LYS A 274 6.58 -9.77 -9.73
CA LYS A 274 6.84 -8.36 -10.01
C LYS A 274 5.54 -7.65 -10.42
N ARG A 275 5.36 -6.41 -9.98
CA ARG A 275 4.14 -5.62 -10.19
C ARG A 275 3.70 -5.54 -11.65
N ASN A 276 4.64 -5.38 -12.57
CA ASN A 276 4.38 -5.35 -14.02
C ASN A 276 4.00 -6.72 -14.63
N LYS A 277 4.09 -7.81 -13.86
CA LYS A 277 3.69 -9.16 -14.26
C LYS A 277 2.44 -9.65 -13.55
N LEU A 278 1.87 -8.86 -12.64
CA LEU A 278 0.71 -9.30 -11.84
C LEU A 278 -0.51 -9.59 -12.70
N LYS A 279 -0.89 -8.71 -13.64
CA LYS A 279 -2.04 -8.97 -14.53
C LYS A 279 -1.89 -10.29 -15.25
N GLN A 280 -0.75 -10.54 -15.89
CA GLN A 280 -0.46 -11.77 -16.59
C GLN A 280 -0.52 -13.02 -15.69
N SER A 281 0.05 -12.93 -14.48
CA SER A 281 0.03 -14.05 -13.53
C SER A 281 -1.37 -14.35 -13.01
N LEU A 282 -2.16 -13.32 -12.74
CA LEU A 282 -3.56 -13.49 -12.33
C LEU A 282 -4.41 -14.06 -13.44
N SER A 283 -4.24 -13.59 -14.69
CA SER A 283 -4.93 -14.13 -15.85
C SER A 283 -4.65 -15.63 -16.05
N MET A 284 -3.40 -16.06 -15.88
CA MET A 284 -3.06 -17.49 -15.97
C MET A 284 -3.76 -18.32 -14.89
N LEU A 285 -3.81 -17.83 -13.65
CA LEU A 285 -4.49 -18.53 -12.53
C LEU A 285 -6.01 -18.61 -12.71
N LEU A 286 -6.60 -17.62 -13.36
CA LEU A 286 -8.06 -17.60 -13.62
C LEU A 286 -8.47 -18.55 -14.76
N ASN A 287 -7.54 -18.95 -15.62
CA ASN A 287 -7.79 -19.80 -16.78
C ASN A 287 -7.20 -21.22 -16.61
N SER A 288 -6.66 -21.54 -15.43
CA SER A 288 -6.19 -22.89 -15.08
C SER A 288 -7.28 -23.68 -14.41
#